data_cddabef9df87b2e96dedeca78f26a4df
#
_entry.id   cddabef9df87b2e96dedeca78f26a4df
#
_cell.length_a   1.000
_cell.length_b   1.000
_cell.length_c   1.000
_cell.angle_alpha   90.00
_cell.angle_beta   90.00
_cell.angle_gamma   90.00
#
_symmetry.space_group_name_H-M   'P 1'
#
loop_
_entity.id
_entity.type
_entity.pdbx_description
1 polymer ?
#
loop_
_entity_poly.entity_id
_entity_poly.type
_entity_poly.pdbx_seq_one_letter_code
_entity_poly.pdbx_strand_id
1 'polypeptide(L)'
;MSGTITVRRAILVLTGVVALAAAVYLVRGKAGPHPERMAARLPEQLVFARASDDIVDAGAMFSPGGGAARPVAIIWVHGWGVNFYQPSYVQIARALAERGYTVVSVNTRMHDLGNVEGYRWGKRLRGGGYWGVASDEVRDLAGWIDFVEGHGFRKTILVGHSAGWAAVRRYQADTQDPRVAGVVLASGAVRPETRPTDPDQLAEAKRLMDKGEGDALIRDPKRSFPSYISAATFLDIANAPPAYRDFFGVKSSDAPVVRIHCPLLAFFGTNGDVGTEEDLTLLKAAIQRQKGGPGRVTTVMIHGADHMYTGEETQVAQAIADWIGTL
;
A
#
# COMPACT_ATOMS: atom_id res chain seq x y z
N MET A 1 0.44 31.36 -57.84
CA MET A 1 0.01 30.15 -57.11
C MET A 1 0.93 29.78 -55.91
N SER A 2 1.78 30.66 -55.43
CA SER A 2 2.77 30.36 -54.34
C SER A 2 2.33 30.74 -52.93
N GLY A 3 1.31 31.57 -52.77
CA GLY A 3 0.93 32.06 -51.40
C GLY A 3 0.03 31.12 -50.57
N THR A 4 -0.76 30.24 -51.22
CA THR A 4 -1.76 29.40 -50.54
C THR A 4 -1.14 28.19 -49.85
N ILE A 5 0.05 27.71 -50.30
CA ILE A 5 0.75 26.58 -49.73
C ILE A 5 1.44 26.98 -48.41
N THR A 6 1.95 28.20 -48.33
CA THR A 6 2.68 28.72 -47.17
C THR A 6 1.75 28.91 -45.97
N VAL A 7 0.52 29.44 -46.20
CA VAL A 7 -0.47 29.65 -45.14
C VAL A 7 -1.01 28.33 -44.59
N ARG A 8 -1.28 27.34 -45.45
CA ARG A 8 -1.70 26.01 -44.98
C ARG A 8 -0.63 25.29 -44.14
N ARG A 9 0.65 25.43 -44.51
CA ARG A 9 1.76 24.85 -43.69
C ARG A 9 1.90 25.57 -42.38
N ALA A 10 1.75 26.87 -42.31
CA ALA A 10 1.80 27.64 -41.07
C ALA A 10 0.63 27.27 -40.10
N ILE A 11 -0.59 27.11 -40.65
CA ILE A 11 -1.75 26.69 -39.86
C ILE A 11 -1.57 25.24 -39.33
N LEU A 12 -1.05 24.31 -40.12
CA LEU A 12 -0.79 22.93 -39.70
C LEU A 12 0.31 22.85 -38.60
N VAL A 13 1.33 23.68 -38.70
CA VAL A 13 2.38 23.75 -37.66
C VAL A 13 1.83 24.35 -36.38
N LEU A 14 1.01 25.42 -36.48
CA LEU A 14 0.41 26.07 -35.32
C LEU A 14 -0.59 25.16 -34.59
N THR A 15 -1.44 24.42 -35.34
CA THR A 15 -2.36 23.43 -34.76
C THR A 15 -1.63 22.25 -34.14
N GLY A 16 -0.52 21.79 -34.76
CA GLY A 16 0.33 20.74 -34.19
C GLY A 16 1.01 21.18 -32.88
N VAL A 17 1.50 22.40 -32.80
CA VAL A 17 2.13 22.96 -31.59
C VAL A 17 1.12 23.16 -30.47
N VAL A 18 -0.09 23.65 -30.79
CA VAL A 18 -1.17 23.82 -29.81
C VAL A 18 -1.67 22.45 -29.32
N ALA A 19 -1.81 21.47 -30.20
CA ALA A 19 -2.20 20.12 -29.80
C ALA A 19 -1.12 19.42 -28.95
N LEU A 20 0.17 19.63 -29.25
CA LEU A 20 1.28 19.13 -28.46
C LEU A 20 1.36 19.82 -27.08
N ALA A 21 1.14 21.14 -27.03
CA ALA A 21 1.09 21.90 -25.80
C ALA A 21 -0.11 21.48 -24.94
N ALA A 22 -1.28 21.26 -25.54
CA ALA A 22 -2.47 20.74 -24.86
C ALA A 22 -2.24 19.28 -24.37
N ALA A 23 -1.63 18.44 -25.17
CA ALA A 23 -1.29 17.06 -24.78
C ALA A 23 -0.25 17.03 -23.64
N VAL A 24 0.77 17.92 -23.67
CA VAL A 24 1.74 18.08 -22.59
C VAL A 24 1.08 18.65 -21.34
N TYR A 25 0.10 19.52 -21.48
CA TYR A 25 -0.66 20.05 -20.33
C TYR A 25 -1.61 19.01 -19.73
N LEU A 26 -2.22 18.15 -20.56
CA LEU A 26 -3.08 17.05 -20.12
C LEU A 26 -2.29 15.86 -19.55
N VAL A 27 -1.04 15.66 -19.99
CA VAL A 27 -0.11 14.64 -19.47
C VAL A 27 0.66 15.14 -18.24
N ARG A 28 0.73 16.44 -18.00
CA ARG A 28 1.17 16.97 -16.70
C ARG A 28 0.07 16.66 -15.69
N GLY A 29 0.16 15.49 -15.10
CA GLY A 29 -0.61 15.13 -13.92
C GLY A 29 -0.61 16.27 -12.89
N LYS A 30 -1.56 16.25 -11.97
CA LYS A 30 -1.62 17.23 -10.85
C LYS A 30 -0.20 17.46 -10.34
N ALA A 31 0.21 18.73 -10.23
CA ALA A 31 1.52 19.05 -9.67
C ALA A 31 1.65 18.35 -8.32
N GLY A 32 2.78 17.70 -8.11
CA GLY A 32 3.08 17.06 -6.82
C GLY A 32 2.97 18.08 -5.67
N PRO A 33 2.95 17.61 -4.42
CA PRO A 33 2.81 18.51 -3.28
C PRO A 33 3.94 19.54 -3.27
N HIS A 34 3.56 20.82 -3.10
CA HIS A 34 4.52 21.90 -2.97
C HIS A 34 5.35 21.75 -1.69
N PRO A 35 6.67 22.06 -1.72
CA PRO A 35 7.54 21.94 -0.55
C PRO A 35 7.01 22.65 0.70
N GLU A 36 6.37 23.80 0.55
CA GLU A 36 5.76 24.55 1.66
C GLU A 36 4.56 23.83 2.29
N ARG A 37 3.91 22.92 1.57
CA ARG A 37 2.86 22.04 2.12
C ARG A 37 3.44 20.86 2.87
N MET A 38 4.72 20.54 2.63
CA MET A 38 5.43 19.47 3.31
C MET A 38 6.06 19.92 4.64
N ALA A 39 6.03 21.23 4.95
CA ALA A 39 6.49 21.74 6.24
C ALA A 39 5.62 21.19 7.38
N ALA A 40 6.26 20.72 8.44
CA ALA A 40 5.56 20.22 9.62
C ALA A 40 4.73 21.34 10.28
N ARG A 41 3.46 21.05 10.57
CA ARG A 41 2.53 21.95 11.24
C ARG A 41 2.08 21.45 12.60
N LEU A 42 2.27 20.14 12.83
CA LEU A 42 1.89 19.42 14.03
C LEU A 42 3.12 18.68 14.58
N PRO A 43 3.09 18.20 15.82
CA PRO A 43 4.16 17.35 16.34
C PRO A 43 4.35 16.10 15.48
N GLU A 44 5.54 15.97 14.90
CA GLU A 44 5.96 14.85 14.08
C GLU A 44 7.26 14.29 14.65
N GLN A 45 7.33 12.97 14.78
CA GLN A 45 8.49 12.29 15.35
C GLN A 45 8.90 11.11 14.47
N LEU A 46 10.20 10.99 14.21
CA LEU A 46 10.74 9.74 13.71
C LEU A 46 10.68 8.70 14.83
N VAL A 47 10.19 7.54 14.50
CA VAL A 47 9.98 6.45 15.44
C VAL A 47 10.50 5.13 14.85
N PHE A 48 10.75 4.17 15.74
CA PHE A 48 11.29 2.87 15.34
C PHE A 48 10.54 1.77 16.07
N ALA A 49 10.18 0.72 15.34
CA ALA A 49 9.64 -0.51 15.93
C ALA A 49 10.55 -1.69 15.62
N ARG A 50 10.57 -2.68 16.49
CA ARG A 50 11.35 -3.89 16.34
C ARG A 50 10.42 -5.07 16.07
N ALA A 51 10.64 -5.76 14.97
CA ALA A 51 9.99 -7.02 14.67
C ALA A 51 10.57 -8.17 15.53
N SER A 52 9.85 -9.27 15.65
CA SER A 52 10.24 -10.41 16.47
C SER A 52 11.51 -11.13 16.02
N ASP A 53 11.98 -10.85 14.80
CA ASP A 53 13.23 -11.37 14.22
C ASP A 53 14.34 -10.32 14.20
N ASP A 54 14.23 -9.29 15.06
CA ASP A 54 15.20 -8.22 15.28
C ASP A 54 15.37 -7.19 14.15
N ILE A 55 14.55 -7.25 13.10
CA ILE A 55 14.48 -6.15 12.13
C ILE A 55 13.92 -4.92 12.83
N VAL A 56 14.52 -3.75 12.57
CA VAL A 56 14.11 -2.47 13.10
C VAL A 56 13.64 -1.59 11.95
N ASP A 57 12.34 -1.39 11.90
CA ASP A 57 11.71 -0.54 10.90
C ASP A 57 11.56 0.89 11.41
N ALA A 58 11.75 1.85 10.50
CA ALA A 58 11.53 3.27 10.74
C ALA A 58 10.10 3.68 10.38
N GLY A 59 9.61 4.71 11.03
CA GLY A 59 8.32 5.34 10.72
C GLY A 59 8.27 6.78 11.19
N ALA A 60 7.15 7.44 10.92
CA ALA A 60 6.85 8.76 11.44
C ALA A 60 5.52 8.74 12.20
N MET A 61 5.54 9.24 13.42
CA MET A 61 4.34 9.42 14.25
C MET A 61 3.87 10.87 14.16
N PHE A 62 2.63 11.06 13.78
CA PHE A 62 1.93 12.33 13.67
C PHE A 62 0.92 12.42 14.82
N SER A 63 1.09 13.42 15.66
CA SER A 63 0.22 13.61 16.82
C SER A 63 -0.68 14.82 16.67
N PRO A 64 -1.89 14.82 17.26
CA PRO A 64 -2.75 16.00 17.28
C PRO A 64 -2.05 17.20 17.92
N GLY A 65 -2.25 18.40 17.38
CA GLY A 65 -1.63 19.64 17.85
C GLY A 65 -2.19 20.20 19.17
N GLY A 66 -3.23 19.61 19.72
CA GLY A 66 -3.87 20.02 20.97
C GLY A 66 -5.17 19.26 21.22
N GLY A 67 -5.63 19.26 22.47
CA GLY A 67 -6.81 18.50 22.88
C GLY A 67 -6.51 17.03 23.22
N ALA A 68 -7.54 16.31 23.69
CA ALA A 68 -7.41 14.88 23.97
C ALA A 68 -7.30 14.09 22.64
N ALA A 69 -6.23 13.33 22.50
CA ALA A 69 -6.11 12.39 21.37
C ALA A 69 -7.26 11.36 21.43
N ARG A 70 -7.73 10.94 20.28
CA ARG A 70 -8.71 9.84 20.19
C ARG A 70 -8.09 8.55 20.69
N PRO A 71 -8.88 7.64 21.29
CA PRO A 71 -8.34 6.45 21.97
C PRO A 71 -7.81 5.37 21.01
N VAL A 72 -7.87 5.61 19.71
CA VAL A 72 -7.42 4.70 18.67
C VAL A 72 -6.27 5.32 17.88
N ALA A 73 -5.21 4.53 17.65
CA ALA A 73 -4.13 4.90 16.73
C ALA A 73 -4.40 4.35 15.33
N ILE A 74 -3.84 5.02 14.33
CA ILE A 74 -3.90 4.57 12.93
C ILE A 74 -2.48 4.20 12.51
N ILE A 75 -2.27 2.99 12.02
CA ILE A 75 -1.01 2.56 11.40
C ILE A 75 -1.21 2.53 9.89
N TRP A 76 -0.43 3.35 9.17
CA TRP A 76 -0.46 3.41 7.71
C TRP A 76 0.71 2.63 7.13
N VAL A 77 0.40 1.57 6.38
CA VAL A 77 1.36 0.66 5.74
C VAL A 77 1.48 1.02 4.26
N HIS A 78 2.70 1.22 3.81
CA HIS A 78 3.04 1.68 2.47
C HIS A 78 2.77 0.64 1.37
N GLY A 79 2.79 1.10 0.11
CA GLY A 79 2.75 0.26 -1.09
C GLY A 79 4.13 -0.31 -1.46
N TRP A 80 4.17 -1.10 -2.53
CA TRP A 80 5.41 -1.68 -3.04
C TRP A 80 6.36 -0.62 -3.58
N GLY A 81 7.64 -0.69 -3.21
CA GLY A 81 8.69 0.18 -3.73
C GLY A 81 8.68 1.63 -3.21
N VAL A 82 7.86 1.92 -2.22
CA VAL A 82 7.78 3.21 -1.52
C VAL A 82 7.99 3.02 -0.02
N ASN A 83 7.86 4.07 0.77
CA ASN A 83 8.20 4.09 2.19
C ASN A 83 7.26 5.01 2.99
N PHE A 84 7.46 5.10 4.30
CA PHE A 84 6.60 5.84 5.22
C PHE A 84 6.52 7.36 4.94
N TYR A 85 7.52 7.98 4.30
CA TYR A 85 7.56 9.42 4.02
C TYR A 85 7.10 9.78 2.60
N GLN A 86 6.41 8.88 1.90
CA GLN A 86 5.78 9.22 0.63
C GLN A 86 4.88 10.46 0.81
N PRO A 87 5.00 11.49 -0.05
CA PRO A 87 4.32 12.77 0.14
C PRO A 87 2.83 12.66 0.45
N SER A 88 2.09 11.83 -0.27
CA SER A 88 0.66 11.64 -0.02
C SER A 88 0.38 11.02 1.35
N TYR A 89 1.20 10.05 1.80
CA TYR A 89 1.03 9.44 3.12
C TYR A 89 1.25 10.44 4.24
N VAL A 90 2.27 11.29 4.10
CA VAL A 90 2.54 12.39 5.04
C VAL A 90 1.35 13.36 5.11
N GLN A 91 0.79 13.75 3.96
CA GLN A 91 -0.36 14.66 3.92
C GLN A 91 -1.63 14.02 4.50
N ILE A 92 -1.90 12.75 4.19
CA ILE A 92 -3.03 12.01 4.78
C ILE A 92 -2.86 11.89 6.30
N ALA A 93 -1.66 11.54 6.76
CA ALA A 93 -1.37 11.42 8.20
C ALA A 93 -1.57 12.75 8.94
N ARG A 94 -1.12 13.87 8.37
CA ARG A 94 -1.35 15.21 8.91
C ARG A 94 -2.84 15.56 8.96
N ALA A 95 -3.57 15.29 7.87
CA ALA A 95 -5.00 15.56 7.81
C ALA A 95 -5.80 14.73 8.83
N LEU A 96 -5.37 13.50 9.13
CA LEU A 96 -5.93 12.67 10.19
C LEU A 96 -5.54 13.19 11.58
N ALA A 97 -4.29 13.66 11.76
CA ALA A 97 -3.83 14.25 13.02
C ALA A 97 -4.57 15.55 13.34
N GLU A 98 -4.88 16.38 12.34
CA GLU A 98 -5.75 17.56 12.49
C GLU A 98 -7.18 17.20 12.95
N ARG A 99 -7.63 15.97 12.68
CA ARG A 99 -8.92 15.41 13.14
C ARG A 99 -8.83 14.72 14.52
N GLY A 100 -7.69 14.81 15.18
CA GLY A 100 -7.47 14.29 16.53
C GLY A 100 -6.98 12.85 16.60
N TYR A 101 -6.58 12.22 15.49
CA TYR A 101 -6.00 10.88 15.48
C TYR A 101 -4.47 10.92 15.62
N THR A 102 -3.91 10.02 16.38
CA THR A 102 -2.48 9.70 16.25
C THR A 102 -2.29 8.73 15.11
N VAL A 103 -1.41 9.09 14.18
CA VAL A 103 -1.12 8.28 12.99
C VAL A 103 0.34 7.91 12.99
N VAL A 104 0.65 6.64 12.73
CA VAL A 104 2.02 6.17 12.52
C VAL A 104 2.10 5.67 11.08
N SER A 105 2.78 6.43 10.23
CA SER A 105 3.14 5.98 8.88
C SER A 105 4.42 5.17 8.98
N VAL A 106 4.40 3.92 8.52
CA VAL A 106 5.43 2.94 8.87
C VAL A 106 6.10 2.34 7.65
N ASN A 107 7.37 1.99 7.80
CA ASN A 107 8.03 1.02 6.96
C ASN A 107 7.70 -0.40 7.44
N THR A 108 7.74 -1.33 6.50
CA THR A 108 7.92 -2.76 6.72
C THR A 108 9.21 -3.18 6.02
N ARG A 109 9.70 -4.39 6.23
CA ARG A 109 10.85 -4.96 5.49
C ARG A 109 10.75 -4.86 3.96
N MET A 110 9.56 -4.55 3.43
CA MET A 110 9.28 -4.39 2.01
C MET A 110 9.44 -2.94 1.51
N HIS A 111 9.87 -2.00 2.36
CA HIS A 111 9.98 -0.58 1.99
C HIS A 111 11.06 -0.34 0.94
N ASP A 112 10.83 0.64 0.07
CA ASP A 112 11.69 0.95 -1.07
C ASP A 112 11.86 -0.22 -2.06
N LEU A 113 12.61 -0.03 -3.12
CA LEU A 113 12.93 -1.10 -4.07
C LEU A 113 13.94 -2.09 -3.49
N GLY A 114 14.88 -1.58 -2.71
CA GLY A 114 15.89 -2.37 -2.03
C GLY A 114 16.60 -1.57 -0.97
N ASN A 115 16.82 -2.20 0.16
CA ASN A 115 17.48 -1.61 1.31
C ASN A 115 18.40 -2.62 2.03
N VAL A 116 19.06 -2.17 3.08
CA VAL A 116 19.85 -3.00 3.98
C VAL A 116 19.23 -2.87 5.37
N GLU A 117 18.52 -3.92 5.79
CA GLU A 117 17.86 -4.00 7.10
C GLU A 117 18.84 -4.18 8.26
N GLY A 118 20.08 -4.49 7.96
CA GLY A 118 21.11 -4.67 8.98
C GLY A 118 22.12 -5.77 8.65
N TYR A 119 22.78 -6.24 9.69
CA TYR A 119 23.77 -7.31 9.59
C TYR A 119 23.48 -8.38 10.64
N ARG A 120 23.35 -9.62 10.21
CA ARG A 120 23.22 -10.76 11.10
C ARG A 120 24.35 -11.75 10.85
N TRP A 121 25.10 -12.09 11.89
CA TRP A 121 26.25 -13.00 11.78
C TRP A 121 27.25 -12.60 10.66
N GLY A 122 27.48 -11.30 10.48
CA GLY A 122 28.36 -10.76 9.44
C GLY A 122 27.77 -10.77 8.03
N LYS A 123 26.55 -11.27 7.82
CA LYS A 123 25.83 -11.20 6.55
C LYS A 123 24.91 -9.99 6.51
N ARG A 124 24.87 -9.31 5.36
CA ARG A 124 23.89 -8.24 5.10
C ARG A 124 22.50 -8.84 5.02
N LEU A 125 21.57 -8.27 5.77
CA LEU A 125 20.14 -8.51 5.58
C LEU A 125 19.64 -7.51 4.56
N ARG A 126 19.12 -8.01 3.44
CA ARG A 126 18.55 -7.19 2.38
C ARG A 126 17.03 -7.20 2.52
N GLY A 127 16.43 -6.04 2.34
CA GLY A 127 14.99 -5.85 2.33
C GLY A 127 14.54 -5.07 1.10
N GLY A 128 13.31 -4.58 1.17
CA GLY A 128 12.67 -3.86 0.09
C GLY A 128 11.97 -4.76 -0.92
N GLY A 129 11.34 -4.17 -1.91
CA GLY A 129 10.54 -4.86 -2.91
C GLY A 129 11.25 -5.96 -3.68
N TYR A 130 12.58 -5.91 -3.76
CA TYR A 130 13.37 -6.94 -4.46
C TYR A 130 13.78 -8.10 -3.57
N TRP A 131 14.01 -7.89 -2.26
CA TRP A 131 14.57 -8.89 -1.36
C TRP A 131 13.72 -9.20 -0.14
N GLY A 132 12.78 -8.34 0.19
CA GLY A 132 11.90 -8.59 1.33
C GLY A 132 11.00 -9.80 1.08
N VAL A 133 10.77 -10.58 2.14
CA VAL A 133 9.86 -11.73 2.13
C VAL A 133 8.51 -11.23 2.61
N ALA A 134 7.53 -11.17 1.71
CA ALA A 134 6.22 -10.57 1.99
C ALA A 134 5.44 -11.32 3.09
N SER A 135 5.66 -12.63 3.24
CA SER A 135 5.03 -13.39 4.32
C SER A 135 5.53 -13.01 5.71
N ASP A 136 6.72 -12.42 5.81
CA ASP A 136 7.32 -12.01 7.07
C ASP A 136 6.87 -10.61 7.53
N GLU A 137 6.18 -9.82 6.69
CA GLU A 137 5.62 -8.51 7.08
C GLU A 137 4.66 -8.60 8.28
N VAL A 138 4.10 -9.77 8.55
CA VAL A 138 3.28 -10.00 9.75
C VAL A 138 4.06 -9.73 11.05
N ARG A 139 5.38 -9.90 11.04
CA ARG A 139 6.26 -9.63 12.19
C ARG A 139 6.47 -8.12 12.38
N ASP A 140 6.61 -7.40 11.26
CA ASP A 140 6.77 -5.95 11.26
C ASP A 140 5.50 -5.28 11.79
N LEU A 141 4.33 -5.74 11.29
CA LEU A 141 3.04 -5.23 11.74
C LEU A 141 2.79 -5.52 13.22
N ALA A 142 3.16 -6.71 13.71
CA ALA A 142 3.11 -7.01 15.15
C ALA A 142 3.96 -6.02 15.95
N GLY A 143 5.21 -5.77 15.53
CA GLY A 143 6.11 -4.81 16.17
C GLY A 143 5.54 -3.39 16.19
N TRP A 144 4.89 -2.95 15.12
CA TRP A 144 4.23 -1.65 15.06
C TRP A 144 2.98 -1.56 15.95
N ILE A 145 2.20 -2.63 16.07
CA ILE A 145 1.06 -2.69 16.99
C ILE A 145 1.56 -2.66 18.42
N ASP A 146 2.62 -3.40 18.77
CA ASP A 146 3.26 -3.35 20.10
C ASP A 146 3.80 -1.94 20.39
N PHE A 147 4.37 -1.26 19.40
CA PHE A 147 4.83 0.12 19.53
C PHE A 147 3.68 1.07 19.91
N VAL A 148 2.55 1.05 19.21
CA VAL A 148 1.44 1.96 19.53
C VAL A 148 0.76 1.58 20.85
N GLU A 149 0.71 0.30 21.19
CA GLU A 149 0.24 -0.17 22.50
C GLU A 149 1.14 0.38 23.63
N GLY A 150 2.47 0.33 23.46
CA GLY A 150 3.45 0.93 24.37
C GLY A 150 3.30 2.44 24.53
N HIS A 151 2.68 3.12 23.56
CA HIS A 151 2.32 4.54 23.63
C HIS A 151 0.91 4.79 24.21
N GLY A 152 0.25 3.77 24.76
CA GLY A 152 -1.02 3.88 25.47
C GLY A 152 -2.27 3.65 24.60
N PHE A 153 -2.12 3.29 23.34
CA PHE A 153 -3.26 2.99 22.46
C PHE A 153 -3.65 1.53 22.54
N ARG A 154 -4.82 1.25 23.09
CA ARG A 154 -5.34 -0.13 23.20
C ARG A 154 -6.01 -0.66 21.94
N LYS A 155 -6.33 0.22 21.01
CA LYS A 155 -6.98 -0.10 19.74
C LYS A 155 -6.27 0.59 18.58
N THR A 156 -6.20 -0.12 17.48
CA THR A 156 -5.50 0.30 16.27
C THR A 156 -6.37 0.08 15.04
N ILE A 157 -6.33 1.02 14.11
CA ILE A 157 -6.80 0.83 12.74
C ILE A 157 -5.58 0.54 11.86
N LEU A 158 -5.60 -0.58 11.17
CA LEU A 158 -4.58 -0.91 10.17
C LEU A 158 -5.04 -0.41 8.80
N VAL A 159 -4.24 0.46 8.18
CA VAL A 159 -4.47 0.93 6.81
C VAL A 159 -3.36 0.38 5.91
N GLY A 160 -3.72 -0.38 4.89
CA GLY A 160 -2.78 -0.87 3.90
C GLY A 160 -3.05 -0.26 2.54
N HIS A 161 -2.06 0.48 2.00
CA HIS A 161 -2.14 1.04 0.66
C HIS A 161 -1.43 0.14 -0.35
N SER A 162 -2.06 -0.07 -1.52
CA SER A 162 -1.46 -0.83 -2.62
C SER A 162 -0.97 -2.22 -2.17
N ALA A 163 0.33 -2.52 -2.21
CA ALA A 163 0.88 -3.78 -1.68
C ALA A 163 0.63 -3.94 -0.16
N GLY A 164 0.61 -2.86 0.61
CA GLY A 164 0.27 -2.89 2.04
C GLY A 164 -1.11 -3.47 2.34
N TRP A 165 -2.04 -3.44 1.37
CA TRP A 165 -3.32 -4.17 1.45
C TRP A 165 -3.09 -5.66 1.74
N ALA A 166 -2.13 -6.29 1.03
CA ALA A 166 -1.84 -7.71 1.24
C ALA A 166 -1.29 -7.96 2.66
N ALA A 167 -0.41 -7.08 3.15
CA ALA A 167 0.19 -7.18 4.46
C ALA A 167 -0.85 -7.08 5.59
N VAL A 168 -1.65 -6.00 5.63
CA VAL A 168 -2.65 -5.80 6.70
C VAL A 168 -3.75 -6.85 6.67
N ARG A 169 -4.18 -7.26 5.48
CA ARG A 169 -5.16 -8.32 5.28
C ARG A 169 -4.66 -9.65 5.80
N ARG A 170 -3.42 -10.03 5.45
CA ARG A 170 -2.78 -11.25 5.92
C ARG A 170 -2.61 -11.23 7.43
N TYR A 171 -2.06 -10.15 7.97
CA TYR A 171 -1.86 -10.01 9.40
C TYR A 171 -3.15 -10.28 10.16
N GLN A 172 -4.21 -9.54 9.87
CA GLN A 172 -5.44 -9.66 10.63
C GLN A 172 -6.18 -10.97 10.40
N ALA A 173 -6.12 -11.53 9.18
CA ALA A 173 -6.71 -12.84 8.90
C ALA A 173 -6.02 -13.98 9.66
N ASP A 174 -4.71 -13.91 9.81
CA ASP A 174 -3.92 -15.00 10.39
C ASP A 174 -3.81 -14.89 11.92
N THR A 175 -3.78 -13.66 12.47
CA THR A 175 -3.58 -13.44 13.91
C THR A 175 -4.88 -13.19 14.68
N GLN A 176 -5.90 -12.64 14.03
CA GLN A 176 -7.13 -12.15 14.70
C GLN A 176 -6.81 -11.27 15.91
N ASP A 177 -5.78 -10.40 15.78
CA ASP A 177 -5.30 -9.58 16.87
C ASP A 177 -6.43 -8.71 17.44
N PRO A 178 -6.83 -8.89 18.70
CA PRO A 178 -7.96 -8.17 19.29
C PRO A 178 -7.69 -6.67 19.47
N ARG A 179 -6.44 -6.22 19.32
CA ARG A 179 -6.05 -4.80 19.35
C ARG A 179 -6.43 -4.09 18.05
N VAL A 180 -6.62 -4.83 16.94
CA VAL A 180 -7.05 -4.28 15.67
C VAL A 180 -8.57 -4.08 15.69
N ALA A 181 -9.00 -2.82 15.79
CA ALA A 181 -10.40 -2.44 15.82
C ALA A 181 -11.03 -2.38 14.41
N GLY A 182 -10.21 -2.27 13.37
CA GLY A 182 -10.66 -2.25 12.00
C GLY A 182 -9.50 -2.25 10.99
N VAL A 183 -9.81 -2.66 9.76
CA VAL A 183 -8.87 -2.71 8.65
C VAL A 183 -9.35 -1.82 7.52
N VAL A 184 -8.45 -1.03 6.97
CA VAL A 184 -8.69 -0.20 5.78
C VAL A 184 -7.85 -0.72 4.62
N LEU A 185 -8.52 -1.05 3.55
CA LEU A 185 -7.95 -1.57 2.32
C LEU A 185 -7.95 -0.46 1.26
N ALA A 186 -6.84 0.25 1.13
CA ALA A 186 -6.67 1.44 0.30
C ALA A 186 -6.00 1.10 -1.03
N SER A 187 -6.72 1.20 -2.15
CA SER A 187 -6.22 1.03 -3.53
C SER A 187 -5.34 -0.23 -3.74
N GLY A 188 -5.78 -1.35 -3.23
CA GLY A 188 -5.06 -2.62 -3.36
C GLY A 188 -5.17 -3.25 -4.75
N ALA A 189 -4.35 -4.25 -5.02
CA ALA A 189 -4.36 -4.97 -6.29
C ALA A 189 -5.71 -5.66 -6.52
N VAL A 190 -6.38 -5.29 -7.60
CA VAL A 190 -7.75 -5.72 -7.90
C VAL A 190 -7.80 -7.11 -8.50
N ARG A 191 -6.85 -7.41 -9.35
CA ARG A 191 -6.79 -8.69 -10.07
C ARG A 191 -5.35 -9.17 -10.08
N PRO A 192 -4.96 -10.00 -9.11
CA PRO A 192 -3.80 -10.79 -9.38
C PRO A 192 -4.20 -11.66 -10.56
N GLU A 193 -3.76 -11.25 -11.75
CA GLU A 193 -3.75 -12.22 -12.82
C GLU A 193 -3.08 -13.45 -12.24
N THR A 194 -3.81 -14.55 -12.20
CA THR A 194 -3.27 -15.86 -11.92
C THR A 194 -2.33 -16.20 -13.07
N ARG A 195 -1.22 -15.48 -13.17
CA ARG A 195 -0.13 -15.90 -14.07
C ARG A 195 0.38 -17.19 -13.47
N PRO A 196 0.32 -18.28 -14.24
CA PRO A 196 0.95 -19.50 -13.81
C PRO A 196 2.40 -19.17 -13.47
N THR A 197 2.87 -19.61 -12.32
CA THR A 197 4.29 -19.54 -11.97
C THR A 197 5.07 -20.18 -13.10
N ASP A 198 6.00 -19.45 -13.68
CA ASP A 198 6.85 -19.96 -14.75
C ASP A 198 7.68 -21.13 -14.22
N PRO A 199 7.57 -22.33 -14.81
CA PRO A 199 8.28 -23.51 -14.30
C PRO A 199 9.80 -23.35 -14.28
N ASP A 200 10.35 -22.66 -15.29
CA ASP A 200 11.80 -22.46 -15.38
C ASP A 200 12.30 -21.49 -14.32
N GLN A 201 11.54 -20.41 -14.06
CA GLN A 201 11.84 -19.50 -12.95
C GLN A 201 11.71 -20.18 -11.59
N LEU A 202 10.71 -21.05 -11.43
CA LEU A 202 10.54 -21.82 -10.20
C LEU A 202 11.70 -22.78 -9.97
N ALA A 203 12.16 -23.46 -11.02
CA ALA A 203 13.32 -24.36 -10.95
C ALA A 203 14.60 -23.58 -10.63
N GLU A 204 14.81 -22.43 -11.26
CA GLU A 204 15.96 -21.56 -11.00
C GLU A 204 15.95 -21.02 -9.56
N ALA A 205 14.81 -20.57 -9.07
CA ALA A 205 14.67 -20.10 -7.70
C ALA A 205 15.03 -21.18 -6.69
N LYS A 206 14.52 -22.40 -6.88
CA LYS A 206 14.86 -23.55 -6.03
C LYS A 206 16.35 -23.86 -6.07
N ARG A 207 16.95 -23.91 -7.27
CA ARG A 207 18.38 -24.15 -7.44
C ARG A 207 19.23 -23.10 -6.70
N LEU A 208 18.85 -21.84 -6.74
CA LEU A 208 19.54 -20.76 -6.02
C LEU A 208 19.41 -20.93 -4.50
N MET A 209 18.22 -21.27 -4.02
CA MET A 209 18.01 -21.54 -2.59
C MET A 209 18.86 -22.72 -2.09
N ASP A 210 18.92 -23.82 -2.85
CA ASP A 210 19.71 -25.00 -2.51
C ASP A 210 21.22 -24.69 -2.41
N LYS A 211 21.68 -23.70 -3.16
CA LYS A 211 23.07 -23.18 -3.10
C LYS A 211 23.31 -22.16 -1.99
N GLY A 212 22.28 -21.76 -1.25
CA GLY A 212 22.37 -20.67 -0.29
C GLY A 212 22.46 -19.26 -0.93
N GLU A 213 22.07 -19.14 -2.19
CA GLU A 213 22.08 -17.92 -3.00
C GLU A 213 20.65 -17.30 -3.10
N GLY A 214 19.87 -17.40 -2.04
CA GLY A 214 18.49 -16.90 -2.02
C GLY A 214 18.33 -15.41 -2.34
N ASP A 215 19.37 -14.62 -2.14
CA ASP A 215 19.43 -13.18 -2.47
C ASP A 215 19.70 -12.91 -3.96
N ALA A 216 20.00 -13.91 -4.77
CA ALA A 216 20.22 -13.73 -6.20
C ALA A 216 18.93 -13.28 -6.87
N LEU A 217 19.02 -12.24 -7.71
CA LEU A 217 17.88 -11.67 -8.39
C LEU A 217 17.50 -12.49 -9.62
N ILE A 218 16.24 -12.85 -9.71
CA ILE A 218 15.63 -13.51 -10.88
C ILE A 218 14.89 -12.44 -11.68
N ARG A 219 15.14 -12.41 -12.99
CA ARG A 219 14.41 -11.53 -13.90
C ARG A 219 13.12 -12.18 -14.34
N ASP A 220 12.00 -11.44 -14.24
CA ASP A 220 10.76 -11.80 -14.91
C ASP A 220 10.61 -10.99 -16.21
N PRO A 221 10.90 -11.59 -17.38
CA PRO A 221 10.82 -10.88 -18.65
C PRO A 221 9.37 -10.51 -19.04
N LYS A 222 8.38 -11.09 -18.37
CA LYS A 222 6.95 -10.85 -18.63
C LYS A 222 6.37 -9.73 -17.75
N ARG A 223 7.14 -9.24 -16.78
CA ARG A 223 6.75 -8.12 -15.92
C ARG A 223 7.42 -6.84 -16.37
N SER A 224 6.63 -5.80 -16.59
CA SER A 224 7.16 -4.46 -16.79
C SER A 224 7.73 -3.87 -15.50
N PHE A 225 7.16 -4.28 -14.34
CA PHE A 225 7.56 -3.81 -13.01
C PHE A 225 6.93 -4.68 -11.90
N PRO A 226 7.69 -5.18 -10.90
CA PRO A 226 9.15 -5.25 -10.87
C PRO A 226 9.66 -6.30 -11.87
N SER A 227 10.74 -5.98 -12.57
CA SER A 227 11.39 -6.94 -13.48
C SER A 227 12.38 -7.86 -12.79
N TYR A 228 12.70 -7.60 -11.53
CA TYR A 228 13.62 -8.41 -10.72
C TYR A 228 13.08 -8.60 -9.30
N ILE A 229 13.19 -9.82 -8.79
CA ILE A 229 13.00 -10.15 -7.37
C ILE A 229 13.98 -11.25 -6.97
N SER A 230 14.30 -11.36 -5.70
CA SER A 230 15.20 -12.40 -5.22
C SER A 230 14.57 -13.79 -5.34
N ALA A 231 15.40 -14.82 -5.40
CA ALA A 231 14.92 -16.20 -5.42
C ALA A 231 14.06 -16.53 -4.19
N ALA A 232 14.44 -16.01 -3.02
CA ALA A 232 13.68 -16.18 -1.78
C ALA A 232 12.31 -15.49 -1.86
N THR A 233 12.23 -14.24 -2.31
CA THR A 233 10.98 -13.49 -2.51
C THR A 233 10.08 -14.16 -3.54
N PHE A 234 10.69 -14.64 -4.65
CA PHE A 234 9.95 -15.36 -5.69
C PHE A 234 9.29 -16.61 -5.14
N LEU A 235 10.04 -17.43 -4.37
CA LEU A 235 9.50 -18.67 -3.78
C LEU A 235 8.45 -18.41 -2.71
N ASP A 236 8.60 -17.36 -1.90
CA ASP A 236 7.56 -16.95 -0.94
C ASP A 236 6.23 -16.68 -1.65
N ILE A 237 6.28 -15.90 -2.74
CA ILE A 237 5.10 -15.61 -3.56
C ILE A 237 4.56 -16.86 -4.26
N ALA A 238 5.45 -17.67 -4.82
CA ALA A 238 5.07 -18.87 -5.59
C ALA A 238 4.45 -19.95 -4.71
N ASN A 239 4.95 -20.11 -3.48
CA ASN A 239 4.50 -21.11 -2.51
C ASN A 239 3.31 -20.62 -1.65
N ALA A 240 2.92 -19.34 -1.76
CA ALA A 240 1.76 -18.84 -1.02
C ALA A 240 0.50 -19.66 -1.35
N PRO A 241 -0.29 -20.07 -0.35
CA PRO A 241 -1.53 -20.80 -0.58
C PRO A 241 -2.42 -20.06 -1.61
N PRO A 242 -3.10 -20.77 -2.52
CA PRO A 242 -3.93 -20.12 -3.55
C PRO A 242 -4.96 -19.14 -3.00
N ALA A 243 -5.51 -19.39 -1.82
CA ALA A 243 -6.44 -18.49 -1.15
C ALA A 243 -5.85 -17.11 -0.86
N TYR A 244 -4.55 -16.99 -0.61
CA TYR A 244 -3.88 -15.70 -0.38
C TYR A 244 -3.77 -14.85 -1.64
N ARG A 245 -3.88 -15.46 -2.82
CA ARG A 245 -3.93 -14.77 -4.11
C ARG A 245 -5.33 -14.28 -4.47
N ASP A 246 -6.36 -14.74 -3.77
CA ASP A 246 -7.73 -14.24 -3.91
C ASP A 246 -7.92 -13.00 -3.03
N PHE A 247 -7.60 -11.84 -3.59
CA PHE A 247 -7.62 -10.58 -2.85
C PHE A 247 -9.02 -10.18 -2.39
N PHE A 248 -10.05 -10.57 -3.12
CA PHE A 248 -11.43 -10.20 -2.84
C PHE A 248 -12.29 -11.30 -2.22
N GLY A 249 -11.75 -12.51 -2.08
CA GLY A 249 -12.54 -13.63 -1.56
C GLY A 249 -13.61 -14.12 -2.51
N VAL A 250 -13.47 -13.86 -3.81
CA VAL A 250 -14.46 -14.26 -4.83
C VAL A 250 -14.38 -15.74 -5.14
N LYS A 251 -13.17 -16.30 -5.13
CA LYS A 251 -12.88 -17.68 -5.56
C LYS A 251 -12.72 -18.66 -4.40
N SER A 252 -12.32 -18.17 -3.23
CA SER A 252 -11.99 -19.00 -2.08
C SER A 252 -12.71 -18.53 -0.82
N SER A 253 -13.42 -19.45 -0.17
CA SER A 253 -14.01 -19.21 1.16
C SER A 253 -12.95 -19.08 2.27
N ASP A 254 -11.70 -19.41 2.00
CA ASP A 254 -10.56 -19.29 2.91
C ASP A 254 -9.62 -18.12 2.56
N ALA A 255 -10.06 -17.23 1.66
CA ALA A 255 -9.28 -16.04 1.35
C ALA A 255 -9.09 -15.16 2.59
N PRO A 256 -7.90 -14.58 2.82
CA PRO A 256 -7.64 -13.78 4.02
C PRO A 256 -8.71 -12.70 4.27
N VAL A 257 -9.19 -12.01 3.25
CA VAL A 257 -10.17 -10.93 3.41
C VAL A 257 -11.49 -11.40 4.03
N VAL A 258 -11.91 -12.64 3.79
CA VAL A 258 -13.16 -13.18 4.34
C VAL A 258 -12.96 -13.81 5.73
N ARG A 259 -11.72 -13.94 6.18
CA ARG A 259 -11.37 -14.41 7.52
C ARG A 259 -11.15 -13.27 8.53
N ILE A 260 -11.15 -12.02 8.09
CA ILE A 260 -11.06 -10.86 8.98
C ILE A 260 -12.41 -10.71 9.73
N HIS A 261 -12.37 -10.58 11.06
CA HIS A 261 -13.59 -10.46 11.86
C HIS A 261 -13.93 -9.03 12.25
N CYS A 262 -12.93 -8.12 12.31
CA CYS A 262 -13.18 -6.72 12.60
C CYS A 262 -13.81 -5.99 11.40
N PRO A 263 -14.44 -4.81 11.60
CA PRO A 263 -14.96 -3.97 10.53
C PRO A 263 -13.93 -3.64 9.47
N LEU A 264 -14.37 -3.51 8.22
CA LEU A 264 -13.53 -3.29 7.05
C LEU A 264 -14.03 -2.10 6.25
N LEU A 265 -13.10 -1.19 5.87
CA LEU A 265 -13.30 -0.17 4.86
C LEU A 265 -12.44 -0.51 3.64
N ALA A 266 -12.98 -0.39 2.44
CA ALA A 266 -12.20 -0.49 1.21
C ALA A 266 -12.52 0.67 0.27
N PHE A 267 -11.50 1.21 -0.41
CA PHE A 267 -11.70 2.30 -1.37
C PHE A 267 -10.69 2.30 -2.50
N PHE A 268 -11.12 2.92 -3.62
CA PHE A 268 -10.30 3.26 -4.77
C PHE A 268 -10.52 4.72 -5.16
N GLY A 269 -9.58 5.28 -5.92
CA GLY A 269 -9.74 6.57 -6.58
C GLY A 269 -10.50 6.44 -7.90
N THR A 270 -11.13 7.52 -8.36
CA THR A 270 -11.85 7.54 -9.64
C THR A 270 -11.00 7.98 -10.83
N ASN A 271 -9.74 8.38 -10.62
CA ASN A 271 -8.87 8.94 -11.64
C ASN A 271 -7.68 8.00 -11.96
N GLY A 272 -7.94 6.92 -12.70
CA GLY A 272 -6.89 6.01 -13.15
C GLY A 272 -6.27 5.15 -12.04
N ASP A 273 -7.00 4.91 -10.96
CA ASP A 273 -6.59 3.98 -9.93
C ASP A 273 -6.68 2.51 -10.42
N VAL A 274 -6.14 1.60 -9.65
CA VAL A 274 -6.03 0.17 -9.98
C VAL A 274 -7.36 -0.59 -9.93
N GLY A 275 -8.38 -0.04 -9.28
CA GLY A 275 -9.70 -0.65 -9.10
C GLY A 275 -10.86 0.27 -9.43
N THR A 276 -12.04 -0.30 -9.48
CA THR A 276 -13.29 0.35 -9.87
C THR A 276 -14.37 0.16 -8.79
N GLU A 277 -15.50 0.86 -8.92
CA GLU A 277 -16.67 0.66 -8.08
C GLU A 277 -17.24 -0.75 -8.21
N GLU A 278 -17.16 -1.35 -9.40
CA GLU A 278 -17.57 -2.74 -9.63
C GLU A 278 -16.71 -3.72 -8.79
N ASP A 279 -15.40 -3.48 -8.73
CA ASP A 279 -14.49 -4.29 -7.93
C ASP A 279 -14.81 -4.21 -6.43
N LEU A 280 -15.16 -3.01 -5.92
CA LEU A 280 -15.64 -2.85 -4.54
C LEU A 280 -16.97 -3.55 -4.28
N THR A 281 -17.87 -3.55 -5.26
CA THR A 281 -19.14 -4.28 -5.20
C THR A 281 -18.90 -5.80 -5.13
N LEU A 282 -17.98 -6.32 -5.95
CA LEU A 282 -17.59 -7.73 -5.92
C LEU A 282 -16.96 -8.11 -4.58
N LEU A 283 -16.04 -7.30 -4.03
CA LEU A 283 -15.45 -7.49 -2.72
C LEU A 283 -16.52 -7.59 -1.63
N LYS A 284 -17.41 -6.61 -1.58
CA LYS A 284 -18.49 -6.55 -0.59
C LYS A 284 -19.41 -7.76 -0.68
N ALA A 285 -19.81 -8.13 -1.89
CA ALA A 285 -20.66 -9.31 -2.12
C ALA A 285 -19.95 -10.62 -1.75
N ALA A 286 -18.64 -10.74 -2.01
CA ALA A 286 -17.86 -11.91 -1.65
C ALA A 286 -17.80 -12.09 -0.13
N ILE A 287 -17.51 -11.02 0.60
CA ILE A 287 -17.45 -11.04 2.08
C ILE A 287 -18.82 -11.35 2.68
N GLN A 288 -19.90 -10.75 2.17
CA GLN A 288 -21.26 -10.96 2.70
C GLN A 288 -21.78 -12.38 2.49
N ARG A 289 -21.29 -13.11 1.48
CA ARG A 289 -21.64 -14.51 1.26
C ARG A 289 -21.01 -15.48 2.26
N GLN A 290 -19.95 -15.06 2.93
CA GLN A 290 -19.19 -15.92 3.84
C GLN A 290 -19.69 -15.75 5.28
N LYS A 291 -19.91 -16.88 5.96
CA LYS A 291 -20.20 -16.87 7.40
C LYS A 291 -18.90 -16.65 8.16
N GLY A 292 -18.86 -15.66 9.04
CA GLY A 292 -17.71 -15.37 9.91
C GLY A 292 -16.68 -14.39 9.35
N GLY A 293 -16.96 -13.74 8.22
CA GLY A 293 -16.16 -12.62 7.71
C GLY A 293 -16.41 -11.32 8.49
N PRO A 294 -15.89 -10.17 8.01
CA PRO A 294 -16.12 -8.87 8.61
C PRO A 294 -17.61 -8.61 8.81
N GLY A 295 -18.02 -8.35 10.05
CA GLY A 295 -19.43 -8.09 10.38
C GLY A 295 -19.96 -6.82 9.70
N ARG A 296 -19.05 -5.94 9.26
CA ARG A 296 -19.36 -4.69 8.58
C ARG A 296 -18.34 -4.39 7.50
N VAL A 297 -18.78 -4.22 6.27
CA VAL A 297 -17.95 -3.82 5.11
C VAL A 297 -18.49 -2.53 4.54
N THR A 298 -17.66 -1.50 4.55
CA THR A 298 -17.93 -0.19 3.93
C THR A 298 -17.05 -0.05 2.70
N THR A 299 -17.60 0.47 1.61
CA THR A 299 -16.87 0.73 0.36
C THR A 299 -17.10 2.16 -0.09
N VAL A 300 -16.05 2.82 -0.58
CA VAL A 300 -16.09 4.23 -1.01
C VAL A 300 -15.25 4.40 -2.27
N MET A 301 -15.70 5.26 -3.19
CA MET A 301 -14.87 5.80 -4.27
C MET A 301 -14.42 7.20 -3.89
N ILE A 302 -13.10 7.46 -3.92
CA ILE A 302 -12.51 8.78 -3.67
C ILE A 302 -12.50 9.54 -4.99
N HIS A 303 -13.36 10.54 -5.09
CA HIS A 303 -13.55 11.27 -6.34
C HIS A 303 -12.29 12.08 -6.74
N GLY A 304 -11.87 11.94 -7.98
CA GLY A 304 -10.71 12.64 -8.54
C GLY A 304 -9.34 12.10 -8.09
N ALA A 305 -9.29 11.16 -7.16
CA ALA A 305 -8.05 10.58 -6.67
C ALA A 305 -7.45 9.61 -7.69
N ASP A 306 -6.13 9.71 -7.87
CA ASP A 306 -5.29 8.72 -8.54
C ASP A 306 -4.85 7.62 -7.55
N HIS A 307 -4.01 6.68 -8.01
CA HIS A 307 -3.49 5.61 -7.16
C HIS A 307 -2.73 6.11 -5.92
N MET A 308 -2.09 7.26 -6.01
CA MET A 308 -1.34 7.87 -4.90
C MET A 308 -2.14 8.93 -4.14
N TYR A 309 -3.42 9.16 -4.51
CA TYR A 309 -4.32 10.16 -3.91
C TYR A 309 -3.81 11.59 -4.06
N THR A 310 -3.02 11.87 -5.10
CA THR A 310 -2.38 13.17 -5.31
C THR A 310 -3.41 14.30 -5.40
N GLY A 311 -3.35 15.23 -4.43
CA GLY A 311 -4.25 16.36 -4.31
C GLY A 311 -5.62 16.03 -3.70
N GLU A 312 -5.87 14.77 -3.32
CA GLU A 312 -7.11 14.31 -2.68
C GLU A 312 -6.87 13.71 -1.28
N GLU A 313 -5.70 13.96 -0.70
CA GLU A 313 -5.27 13.39 0.58
C GLU A 313 -6.24 13.73 1.72
N THR A 314 -6.85 14.92 1.66
CA THR A 314 -7.87 15.36 2.63
C THR A 314 -9.16 14.55 2.51
N GLN A 315 -9.58 14.18 1.29
CA GLN A 315 -10.76 13.32 1.09
C GLN A 315 -10.51 11.92 1.64
N VAL A 316 -9.31 11.35 1.41
CA VAL A 316 -8.93 10.05 1.97
C VAL A 316 -8.96 10.10 3.50
N ALA A 317 -8.35 11.12 4.10
CA ALA A 317 -8.37 11.30 5.55
C ALA A 317 -9.80 11.45 6.09
N GLN A 318 -10.67 12.19 5.39
CA GLN A 318 -12.08 12.34 5.77
C GLN A 318 -12.82 11.01 5.72
N ALA A 319 -12.68 10.26 4.62
CA ALA A 319 -13.35 8.96 4.47
C ALA A 319 -12.96 7.97 5.58
N ILE A 320 -11.67 7.94 5.95
CA ILE A 320 -11.16 7.10 7.04
C ILE A 320 -11.73 7.59 8.39
N ALA A 321 -11.67 8.90 8.66
CA ALA A 321 -12.14 9.48 9.91
C ALA A 321 -13.64 9.26 10.12
N ASP A 322 -14.45 9.48 9.07
CA ASP A 322 -15.90 9.26 9.11
C ASP A 322 -16.23 7.79 9.38
N TRP A 323 -15.53 6.88 8.71
CA TRP A 323 -15.72 5.46 8.94
C TRP A 323 -15.35 5.05 10.37
N ILE A 324 -14.20 5.50 10.90
CA ILE A 324 -13.81 5.23 12.30
C ILE A 324 -14.87 5.78 13.28
N GLY A 325 -15.44 6.94 12.97
CA GLY A 325 -16.53 7.53 13.78
C GLY A 325 -17.81 6.69 13.85
N THR A 326 -17.91 5.64 13.04
CA THR A 326 -19.06 4.71 13.02
C THR A 326 -18.77 3.38 13.73
N LEU A 327 -17.54 3.15 14.19
CA LEU A 327 -17.12 1.93 14.92
C LEU A 327 -17.46 2.03 16.41
#